data_082da2dec49c6b5ab27f20a590071b3e
#
_entry.id   082da2dec49c6b5ab27f20a590071b3e
#
_cell.length_a   1.000
_cell.length_b   1.000
_cell.length_c   1.000
_cell.angle_alpha   90.00
_cell.angle_beta   90.00
_cell.angle_gamma   90.00
#
_symmetry.space_group_name_H-M   'P 1'
#
loop_
_entity.id
_entity.type
_entity.pdbx_description
1 polymer ?
#
loop_
_entity_poly.entity_id
_entity_poly.type
_entity_poly.pdbx_seq_one_letter_code
_entity_poly.pdbx_strand_id
1 'polypeptide(L)'
;MLSGNTAKYIEVFFGYNHFMSKNISHILALILAFALSYISLNSALKNYDIQIIAFIFITYFLLKKTVMKSNFQLLDGMIATFIITGVVETSGGLSSPFFFLYFFLIFSLSLLLEPVISISTTLTIVFTYILTSPAEYTLKDFVPLLSLPLLTPFALVLGEEYQQILKKNNQLKDSNFFLTLVIKSYIKHIRSLTDNFLGDHELKEIKKTVQKMEKSIDDYEKSA
;
A
#
# COMPACT_ATOMS: atom_id res chain seq x y z
N MET A 1 -40.68 -0.71 12.51
CA MET A 1 -39.89 -0.62 11.26
C MET A 1 -38.78 0.42 11.27
N LEU A 2 -38.26 0.86 12.43
CA LEU A 2 -37.19 1.88 12.57
C LEU A 2 -35.83 1.34 13.01
N SER A 3 -35.70 0.03 13.25
CA SER A 3 -34.47 -0.58 13.81
C SER A 3 -33.36 -0.88 12.79
N GLY A 4 -33.70 -0.98 11.51
CA GLY A 4 -32.71 -1.34 10.47
C GLY A 4 -31.79 -0.19 10.03
N ASN A 5 -32.26 1.06 10.11
CA ASN A 5 -31.47 2.21 9.68
C ASN A 5 -30.42 2.65 10.71
N THR A 6 -30.72 2.53 11.99
CA THR A 6 -29.79 2.91 13.07
C THR A 6 -28.55 1.99 13.12
N ALA A 7 -28.71 0.69 12.90
CA ALA A 7 -27.57 -0.24 12.82
C ALA A 7 -26.61 0.11 11.66
N LYS A 8 -27.17 0.45 10.50
CA LYS A 8 -26.37 0.84 9.32
C LYS A 8 -25.59 2.14 9.53
N TYR A 9 -26.19 3.14 10.21
CA TYR A 9 -25.50 4.38 10.57
C TYR A 9 -24.39 4.16 11.59
N ILE A 10 -24.58 3.25 12.53
CA ILE A 10 -23.57 2.89 13.54
C ILE A 10 -22.38 2.19 12.87
N GLU A 11 -22.60 1.22 11.99
CA GLU A 11 -21.54 0.54 11.24
C GLU A 11 -20.73 1.53 10.37
N VAL A 12 -21.40 2.44 9.67
CA VAL A 12 -20.73 3.47 8.85
C VAL A 12 -19.92 4.42 9.75
N PHE A 13 -20.44 4.83 10.89
CA PHE A 13 -19.75 5.73 11.83
C PHE A 13 -18.54 5.06 12.49
N PHE A 14 -18.64 3.80 12.91
CA PHE A 14 -17.51 3.02 13.44
C PHE A 14 -16.47 2.73 12.36
N GLY A 15 -16.89 2.40 11.16
CA GLY A 15 -15.99 2.21 10.01
C GLY A 15 -15.22 3.49 9.66
N TYR A 16 -15.88 4.64 9.67
CA TYR A 16 -15.25 5.94 9.41
C TYR A 16 -14.25 6.32 10.50
N ASN A 17 -14.57 6.12 11.78
CA ASN A 17 -13.67 6.40 12.89
C ASN A 17 -12.44 5.49 12.89
N HIS A 18 -12.59 4.22 12.56
CA HIS A 18 -11.47 3.27 12.47
C HIS A 18 -10.55 3.61 11.29
N PHE A 19 -11.11 3.97 10.14
CA PHE A 19 -10.38 4.41 8.96
C PHE A 19 -9.59 5.70 9.22
N MET A 20 -10.24 6.69 9.84
CA MET A 20 -9.62 7.96 10.19
C MET A 20 -8.49 7.79 11.22
N SER A 21 -8.68 6.94 12.23
CA SER A 21 -7.65 6.61 13.23
C SER A 21 -6.41 5.96 12.61
N LYS A 22 -6.58 5.04 11.66
CA LYS A 22 -5.48 4.38 10.97
C LYS A 22 -4.64 5.39 10.15
N ASN A 23 -5.30 6.27 9.40
CA ASN A 23 -4.60 7.25 8.57
C ASN A 23 -3.84 8.28 9.41
N ILE A 24 -4.41 8.74 10.51
CA ILE A 24 -3.72 9.63 11.45
C ILE A 24 -2.47 8.95 12.02
N SER A 25 -2.56 7.68 12.40
CA SER A 25 -1.40 6.92 12.88
C SER A 25 -0.29 6.81 11.83
N HIS A 26 -0.64 6.57 10.56
CA HIS A 26 0.32 6.50 9.46
C HIS A 26 0.98 7.87 9.20
N ILE A 27 0.20 8.94 9.20
CA ILE A 27 0.70 10.31 9.03
C ILE A 27 1.68 10.66 10.17
N LEU A 28 1.29 10.41 11.42
CA LEU A 28 2.15 10.67 12.58
C LEU A 28 3.45 9.87 12.53
N ALA A 29 3.40 8.60 12.13
CA ALA A 29 4.57 7.75 12.00
C ALA A 29 5.55 8.29 10.93
N LEU A 30 5.05 8.78 9.79
CA LEU A 30 5.88 9.36 8.74
C LEU A 30 6.46 10.72 9.13
N ILE A 31 5.67 11.58 9.79
CA ILE A 31 6.17 12.84 10.36
C ILE A 31 7.29 12.55 11.37
N LEU A 32 7.09 11.55 12.23
CA LEU A 32 8.12 11.13 13.19
C LEU A 32 9.38 10.64 12.49
N ALA A 33 9.25 9.81 11.45
CA ALA A 33 10.38 9.31 10.67
C ALA A 33 11.16 10.46 10.00
N PHE A 34 10.44 11.42 9.44
CA PHE A 34 11.03 12.62 8.86
C PHE A 34 11.76 13.47 9.91
N ALA A 35 11.11 13.74 11.04
CA ALA A 35 11.69 14.52 12.14
C ALA A 35 12.93 13.85 12.73
N LEU A 36 12.90 12.53 12.92
CA LEU A 36 14.05 11.76 13.41
C LEU A 36 15.22 11.84 12.43
N SER A 37 14.95 11.71 11.11
CA SER A 37 15.99 11.88 10.10
C SER A 37 16.60 13.28 10.18
N TYR A 38 15.78 14.33 10.20
CA TYR A 38 16.24 15.71 10.26
C TYR A 38 17.04 16.02 11.52
N ILE A 39 16.59 15.55 12.71
CA ILE A 39 17.29 15.76 13.99
C ILE A 39 18.61 15.00 14.01
N SER A 40 18.67 13.75 13.51
CA SER A 40 19.90 12.98 13.51
C SER A 40 21.00 13.65 12.69
N LEU A 41 20.64 14.23 11.56
CA LEU A 41 21.55 14.90 10.62
C LEU A 41 22.10 16.25 11.15
N ASN A 42 21.31 16.92 12.01
CA ASN A 42 21.74 18.18 12.66
C ASN A 42 22.39 17.98 14.05
N SER A 43 22.64 16.74 14.43
CA SER A 43 23.26 16.38 15.70
C SER A 43 24.78 16.19 15.61
N ALA A 44 25.40 15.82 16.72
CA ALA A 44 26.83 15.46 16.78
C ALA A 44 27.20 14.25 15.88
N LEU A 45 26.19 13.53 15.36
CA LEU A 45 26.36 12.38 14.48
C LEU A 45 26.57 12.74 13.01
N LYS A 46 26.54 14.02 12.65
CA LYS A 46 26.66 14.52 11.27
C LYS A 46 27.84 13.93 10.48
N ASN A 47 28.93 13.60 11.16
CA ASN A 47 30.12 13.00 10.51
C ASN A 47 29.91 11.54 10.08
N TYR A 48 28.84 10.88 10.53
CA TYR A 48 28.54 9.46 10.26
C TYR A 48 27.20 9.29 9.51
N ASP A 49 26.65 10.35 8.95
CA ASP A 49 25.32 10.34 8.35
C ASP A 49 25.14 9.26 7.30
N ILE A 50 26.07 9.19 6.34
CA ILE A 50 26.01 8.20 5.25
C ILE A 50 26.14 6.76 5.78
N GLN A 51 26.99 6.56 6.79
CA GLN A 51 27.19 5.26 7.41
C GLN A 51 25.91 4.81 8.16
N ILE A 52 25.24 5.73 8.85
CA ILE A 52 23.99 5.45 9.57
C ILE A 52 22.88 5.11 8.57
N ILE A 53 22.73 5.88 7.51
CA ILE A 53 21.74 5.64 6.45
C ILE A 53 22.00 4.28 5.79
N ALA A 54 23.25 3.99 5.43
CA ALA A 54 23.64 2.72 4.83
C ALA A 54 23.37 1.54 5.78
N PHE A 55 23.71 1.68 7.06
CA PHE A 55 23.47 0.65 8.07
C PHE A 55 21.97 0.37 8.24
N ILE A 56 21.13 1.39 8.34
CA ILE A 56 19.68 1.25 8.45
C ILE A 56 19.13 0.57 7.20
N PHE A 57 19.57 0.97 6.01
CA PHE A 57 19.13 0.37 4.74
C PHE A 57 19.48 -1.11 4.66
N ILE A 58 20.73 -1.48 4.94
CA ILE A 58 21.20 -2.87 4.89
C ILE A 58 20.45 -3.71 5.92
N THR A 59 20.34 -3.22 7.17
CA THR A 59 19.65 -3.92 8.25
C THR A 59 18.17 -4.14 7.89
N TYR A 60 17.50 -3.13 7.39
CA TYR A 60 16.12 -3.24 6.93
C TYR A 60 15.96 -4.28 5.82
N PHE A 61 16.82 -4.22 4.79
CA PHE A 61 16.75 -5.15 3.67
C PHE A 61 16.95 -6.61 4.12
N LEU A 62 17.90 -6.85 5.02
CA LEU A 62 18.14 -8.17 5.60
C LEU A 62 16.94 -8.64 6.43
N LEU A 63 16.38 -7.79 7.29
CA LEU A 63 15.21 -8.11 8.11
C LEU A 63 13.98 -8.38 7.23
N LYS A 64 13.77 -7.59 6.19
CA LYS A 64 12.65 -7.79 5.24
C LYS A 64 12.74 -9.14 4.54
N LYS A 65 13.94 -9.55 4.14
CA LYS A 65 14.17 -10.83 3.45
C LYS A 65 14.05 -12.05 4.39
N THR A 66 14.48 -11.93 5.64
CA THR A 66 14.62 -13.09 6.56
C THR A 66 13.42 -13.28 7.49
N VAL A 67 12.87 -12.20 8.02
CA VAL A 67 11.88 -12.23 9.11
C VAL A 67 10.50 -11.75 8.67
N MET A 68 10.45 -10.72 7.82
CA MET A 68 9.21 -10.03 7.48
C MET A 68 8.58 -10.63 6.22
N LYS A 69 7.83 -11.73 6.37
CA LYS A 69 7.03 -12.31 5.27
C LYS A 69 5.72 -11.56 4.98
N SER A 70 5.31 -10.64 5.84
CA SER A 70 4.07 -9.87 5.74
C SER A 70 4.33 -8.48 5.17
N ASN A 71 3.37 -7.93 4.43
CA ASN A 71 3.43 -6.59 3.86
C ASN A 71 3.28 -5.52 4.96
N PHE A 72 4.40 -5.03 5.50
CA PHE A 72 4.46 -3.89 6.43
C PHE A 72 4.62 -2.58 5.64
N GLN A 73 3.62 -2.24 4.82
CA GLN A 73 3.64 -1.07 3.95
C GLN A 73 3.99 0.24 4.69
N LEU A 74 3.50 0.40 5.92
CA LEU A 74 3.81 1.57 6.74
C LEU A 74 5.30 1.64 7.09
N LEU A 75 5.89 0.52 7.52
CA LEU A 75 7.31 0.46 7.86
C LEU A 75 8.18 0.70 6.62
N ASP A 76 7.78 0.17 5.47
CA ASP A 76 8.45 0.43 4.18
C ASP A 76 8.45 1.93 3.88
N GLY A 77 7.30 2.60 4.07
CA GLY A 77 7.16 4.05 3.90
C GLY A 77 8.00 4.86 4.87
N MET A 78 8.02 4.49 6.16
CA MET A 78 8.83 5.17 7.18
C MET A 78 10.33 5.08 6.88
N ILE A 79 10.81 3.90 6.52
CA ILE A 79 12.23 3.69 6.22
C ILE A 79 12.62 4.38 4.93
N ALA A 80 11.77 4.32 3.89
CA ALA A 80 12.00 5.07 2.66
C ALA A 80 12.07 6.58 2.93
N THR A 81 11.15 7.11 3.74
CA THR A 81 11.16 8.53 4.15
C THR A 81 12.45 8.89 4.88
N PHE A 82 12.87 8.07 5.85
CA PHE A 82 14.10 8.31 6.59
C PHE A 82 15.34 8.32 5.68
N ILE A 83 15.48 7.32 4.82
CA ILE A 83 16.63 7.18 3.92
C ILE A 83 16.68 8.32 2.91
N ILE A 84 15.55 8.61 2.24
CA ILE A 84 15.50 9.66 1.21
C ILE A 84 15.77 11.04 1.82
N THR A 85 15.14 11.35 2.96
CA THR A 85 15.42 12.60 3.67
C THR A 85 16.90 12.68 4.05
N GLY A 86 17.46 11.60 4.58
CA GLY A 86 18.87 11.55 4.94
C GLY A 86 19.80 11.81 3.74
N VAL A 87 19.56 11.16 2.62
CA VAL A 87 20.37 11.35 1.39
C VAL A 87 20.26 12.78 0.87
N VAL A 88 19.06 13.35 0.84
CA VAL A 88 18.86 14.72 0.35
C VAL A 88 19.53 15.73 1.27
N GLU A 89 19.36 15.60 2.60
CA GLU A 89 19.95 16.53 3.57
C GLU A 89 21.49 16.48 3.56
N THR A 90 22.08 15.27 3.55
CA THR A 90 23.54 15.11 3.53
C THR A 90 24.18 15.63 2.24
N SER A 91 23.43 15.68 1.14
CA SER A 91 23.93 16.11 -0.17
C SER A 91 23.65 17.59 -0.49
N GLY A 92 23.07 18.35 0.44
CA GLY A 92 22.87 19.81 0.27
C GLY A 92 21.43 20.29 0.39
N GLY A 93 20.49 19.49 0.89
CA GLY A 93 19.11 19.89 1.15
C GLY A 93 18.40 20.35 -0.12
N LEU A 94 17.93 21.61 -0.15
CA LEU A 94 17.23 22.18 -1.32
C LEU A 94 18.10 22.26 -2.57
N SER A 95 19.41 22.44 -2.43
CA SER A 95 20.36 22.50 -3.54
C SER A 95 20.93 21.13 -3.91
N SER A 96 20.43 20.06 -3.28
CA SER A 96 20.88 18.69 -3.52
C SER A 96 20.54 18.22 -4.93
N PRO A 97 21.49 17.60 -5.65
CA PRO A 97 21.19 16.93 -6.92
C PRO A 97 20.22 15.75 -6.74
N PHE A 98 20.07 15.25 -5.51
CA PHE A 98 19.17 14.15 -5.17
C PHE A 98 17.78 14.61 -4.70
N PHE A 99 17.47 15.92 -4.77
CA PHE A 99 16.15 16.44 -4.36
C PHE A 99 14.99 15.75 -5.09
N PHE A 100 15.21 15.29 -6.32
CA PHE A 100 14.22 14.56 -7.11
C PHE A 100 13.73 13.25 -6.43
N LEU A 101 14.49 12.70 -5.49
CA LEU A 101 14.06 11.52 -4.72
C LEU A 101 12.79 11.78 -3.90
N TYR A 102 12.53 13.03 -3.50
CA TYR A 102 11.26 13.36 -2.85
C TYR A 102 10.06 13.15 -3.77
N PHE A 103 10.20 13.31 -5.08
CA PHE A 103 9.13 12.99 -6.03
C PHE A 103 8.83 11.49 -6.00
N PHE A 104 9.87 10.66 -6.05
CA PHE A 104 9.71 9.21 -5.92
C PHE A 104 9.09 8.82 -4.58
N LEU A 105 9.46 9.49 -3.49
CA LEU A 105 8.88 9.25 -2.19
C LEU A 105 7.38 9.54 -2.18
N ILE A 106 6.95 10.72 -2.68
CA ILE A 106 5.55 11.12 -2.73
C ILE A 106 4.73 10.14 -3.57
N PHE A 107 5.20 9.74 -4.76
CA PHE A 107 4.55 8.74 -5.59
C PHE A 107 4.50 7.37 -4.91
N SER A 108 5.61 6.92 -4.33
CA SER A 108 5.67 5.63 -3.64
C SER A 108 4.71 5.57 -2.46
N LEU A 109 4.63 6.62 -1.65
CA LEU A 109 3.69 6.70 -0.53
C LEU A 109 2.24 6.72 -0.99
N SER A 110 1.94 7.41 -2.10
CA SER A 110 0.59 7.44 -2.68
C SER A 110 0.15 6.08 -3.22
N LEU A 111 1.07 5.29 -3.79
CA LEU A 111 0.80 3.95 -4.32
C LEU A 111 0.75 2.88 -3.22
N LEU A 112 1.68 2.92 -2.25
CA LEU A 112 1.82 1.89 -1.21
C LEU A 112 0.84 2.07 -0.05
N LEU A 113 0.56 3.31 0.32
CA LEU A 113 -0.33 3.67 1.41
C LEU A 113 -1.61 4.29 0.84
N GLU A 114 -2.20 5.22 1.57
CA GLU A 114 -3.35 5.96 1.06
C GLU A 114 -2.90 7.27 0.42
N PRO A 115 -3.54 7.71 -0.69
CA PRO A 115 -3.14 8.92 -1.41
C PRO A 115 -3.07 10.17 -0.53
N VAL A 116 -3.96 10.27 0.48
CA VAL A 116 -3.99 11.38 1.46
C VAL A 116 -2.68 11.51 2.23
N ILE A 117 -1.96 10.41 2.43
CA ILE A 117 -0.68 10.41 3.17
C ILE A 117 0.40 11.16 2.40
N SER A 118 0.38 11.12 1.07
CA SER A 118 1.32 11.86 0.24
C SER A 118 1.18 13.38 0.39
N ILE A 119 -0.06 13.89 0.57
CA ILE A 119 -0.31 15.31 0.86
C ILE A 119 0.36 15.71 2.17
N SER A 120 0.10 14.92 3.22
CA SER A 120 0.65 15.20 4.55
C SER A 120 2.18 15.19 4.55
N THR A 121 2.77 14.22 3.85
CA THR A 121 4.24 14.15 3.70
C THR A 121 4.78 15.35 2.93
N THR A 122 4.15 15.74 1.82
CA THR A 122 4.53 16.92 1.06
C THR A 122 4.47 18.19 1.91
N LEU A 123 3.38 18.38 2.65
CA LEU A 123 3.23 19.52 3.55
C LEU A 123 4.31 19.51 4.62
N THR A 124 4.62 18.35 5.21
CA THR A 124 5.67 18.23 6.23
C THR A 124 7.03 18.63 5.67
N ILE A 125 7.40 18.15 4.48
CA ILE A 125 8.66 18.51 3.82
C ILE A 125 8.71 20.03 3.56
N VAL A 126 7.67 20.58 2.94
CA VAL A 126 7.59 22.00 2.61
C VAL A 126 7.69 22.88 3.87
N PHE A 127 6.91 22.57 4.91
CA PHE A 127 6.94 23.29 6.18
C PHE A 127 8.31 23.23 6.84
N THR A 128 8.93 22.07 6.88
CA THR A 128 10.25 21.92 7.49
C THR A 128 11.28 22.78 6.80
N TYR A 129 11.33 22.75 5.45
CA TYR A 129 12.27 23.59 4.71
C TYR A 129 11.98 25.08 4.87
N ILE A 130 10.72 25.53 4.91
CA ILE A 130 10.38 26.93 5.15
C ILE A 130 10.81 27.38 6.56
N LEU A 131 10.61 26.54 7.57
CA LEU A 131 10.95 26.88 8.96
C LEU A 131 12.45 26.85 9.24
N THR A 132 13.19 25.99 8.55
CA THR A 132 14.62 25.80 8.78
C THR A 132 15.50 26.53 7.79
N SER A 133 14.90 27.17 6.78
CA SER A 133 15.62 27.95 5.75
C SER A 133 16.41 29.10 6.38
N PRO A 134 17.72 29.19 6.16
CA PRO A 134 18.47 30.40 6.45
C PRO A 134 17.91 31.59 5.67
N ALA A 135 18.01 32.79 6.24
CA ALA A 135 17.52 34.03 5.63
C ALA A 135 18.21 34.39 4.28
N GLU A 136 19.22 33.67 3.88
CA GLU A 136 20.04 33.90 2.69
C GLU A 136 19.54 33.16 1.43
N TYR A 137 18.48 32.32 1.51
CA TYR A 137 17.98 31.61 0.33
C TYR A 137 17.41 32.58 -0.71
N THR A 138 17.82 32.38 -1.95
CA THR A 138 17.30 33.12 -3.11
C THR A 138 16.01 32.46 -3.61
N LEU A 139 15.22 33.22 -4.41
CA LEU A 139 14.00 32.67 -5.04
C LEU A 139 14.27 31.39 -5.84
N LYS A 140 15.50 31.24 -6.39
CA LYS A 140 15.88 30.04 -7.15
C LYS A 140 15.94 28.78 -6.29
N ASP A 141 16.30 28.90 -5.02
CA ASP A 141 16.42 27.78 -4.10
C ASP A 141 15.05 27.23 -3.69
N PHE A 142 13.98 28.04 -3.80
CA PHE A 142 12.61 27.62 -3.52
C PHE A 142 11.93 26.95 -4.71
N VAL A 143 12.47 27.02 -5.93
CA VAL A 143 11.87 26.37 -7.12
C VAL A 143 11.71 24.86 -6.93
N PRO A 144 12.72 24.09 -6.46
CA PRO A 144 12.55 22.68 -6.17
C PRO A 144 11.45 22.41 -5.14
N LEU A 145 11.35 23.25 -4.09
CA LEU A 145 10.35 23.10 -3.04
C LEU A 145 8.93 23.32 -3.56
N LEU A 146 8.71 24.30 -4.44
CA LEU A 146 7.40 24.56 -5.08
C LEU A 146 6.98 23.44 -6.04
N SER A 147 7.93 22.70 -6.58
CA SER A 147 7.63 21.57 -7.46
C SER A 147 6.94 20.41 -6.74
N LEU A 148 7.15 20.23 -5.43
CA LEU A 148 6.52 19.17 -4.63
C LEU A 148 4.99 19.33 -4.55
N PRO A 149 4.42 20.48 -4.13
CA PRO A 149 2.98 20.69 -4.15
C PRO A 149 2.37 20.60 -5.55
N LEU A 150 3.09 21.02 -6.59
CA LEU A 150 2.62 20.91 -7.98
C LEU A 150 2.52 19.45 -8.45
N LEU A 151 3.42 18.59 -7.98
CA LEU A 151 3.44 17.17 -8.35
C LEU A 151 2.45 16.33 -7.53
N THR A 152 2.13 16.76 -6.31
CA THR A 152 1.26 16.02 -5.39
C THR A 152 -0.10 15.65 -5.99
N PRO A 153 -0.84 16.52 -6.71
CA PRO A 153 -2.12 16.15 -7.34
C PRO A 153 -1.97 14.97 -8.32
N PHE A 154 -0.88 14.91 -9.07
CA PHE A 154 -0.63 13.78 -9.98
C PHE A 154 -0.38 12.47 -9.22
N ALA A 155 0.38 12.55 -8.12
CA ALA A 155 0.60 11.39 -7.25
C ALA A 155 -0.72 10.91 -6.62
N LEU A 156 -1.62 11.82 -6.24
CA LEU A 156 -2.94 11.48 -5.72
C LEU A 156 -3.78 10.71 -6.74
N VAL A 157 -3.92 11.27 -7.96
CA VAL A 157 -4.73 10.63 -9.02
C VAL A 157 -4.20 9.23 -9.32
N LEU A 158 -2.88 9.09 -9.53
CA LEU A 158 -2.27 7.78 -9.78
C LEU A 158 -2.45 6.82 -8.60
N GLY A 159 -2.32 7.30 -7.37
CA GLY A 159 -2.54 6.50 -6.18
C GLY A 159 -3.99 6.02 -6.06
N GLU A 160 -4.97 6.89 -6.31
CA GLU A 160 -6.38 6.53 -6.29
C GLU A 160 -6.73 5.50 -7.37
N GLU A 161 -6.26 5.69 -8.60
CA GLU A 161 -6.47 4.74 -9.68
C GLU A 161 -5.85 3.37 -9.35
N TYR A 162 -4.62 3.36 -8.85
CA TYR A 162 -3.95 2.12 -8.43
C TYR A 162 -4.71 1.38 -7.33
N GLN A 163 -5.17 2.10 -6.30
CA GLN A 163 -5.97 1.51 -5.22
C GLN A 163 -7.32 0.98 -5.74
N GLN A 164 -7.95 1.64 -6.70
CA GLN A 164 -9.18 1.15 -7.33
C GLN A 164 -8.93 -0.13 -8.12
N ILE A 165 -7.81 -0.22 -8.87
CA ILE A 165 -7.43 -1.43 -9.60
C ILE A 165 -7.18 -2.59 -8.63
N LEU A 166 -6.45 -2.35 -7.52
CA LEU A 166 -6.23 -3.37 -6.50
C LEU A 166 -7.53 -3.88 -5.88
N LYS A 167 -8.46 -2.96 -5.55
CA LYS A 167 -9.78 -3.32 -5.01
C LYS A 167 -10.58 -4.16 -6.00
N LYS A 168 -10.61 -3.76 -7.28
CA LYS A 168 -11.31 -4.53 -8.34
C LYS A 168 -10.70 -5.92 -8.52
N ASN A 169 -9.38 -6.02 -8.54
CA ASN A 169 -8.69 -7.31 -8.66
C ASN A 169 -8.98 -8.24 -7.48
N ASN A 170 -9.00 -7.70 -6.25
CA ASN A 170 -9.36 -8.50 -5.08
C ASN A 170 -10.82 -8.95 -5.13
N GLN A 171 -11.76 -8.06 -5.51
CA GLN A 171 -13.17 -8.43 -5.69
C GLN A 171 -13.37 -9.51 -6.75
N LEU A 172 -12.62 -9.43 -7.87
CA LEU A 172 -12.66 -10.46 -8.91
C LEU A 172 -12.13 -11.81 -8.39
N LYS A 173 -11.04 -11.81 -7.62
CA LYS A 173 -10.50 -13.02 -7.00
C LYS A 173 -11.49 -13.65 -6.02
N ASP A 174 -12.09 -12.85 -5.15
CA ASP A 174 -13.09 -13.30 -4.18
C ASP A 174 -14.34 -13.85 -4.88
N SER A 175 -14.82 -13.17 -5.93
CA SER A 175 -15.96 -13.61 -6.73
C SER A 175 -15.67 -14.93 -7.46
N ASN A 176 -14.50 -15.04 -8.09
CA ASN A 176 -14.09 -16.26 -8.78
C ASN A 176 -13.94 -17.43 -7.80
N PHE A 177 -13.33 -17.20 -6.64
CA PHE A 177 -13.21 -18.22 -5.59
C PHE A 177 -14.58 -18.68 -5.09
N PHE A 178 -15.51 -17.74 -4.82
CA PHE A 178 -16.87 -18.07 -4.41
C PHE A 178 -17.60 -18.88 -5.49
N LEU A 179 -17.57 -18.44 -6.76
CA LEU A 179 -18.19 -19.16 -7.87
C LEU A 179 -17.63 -20.57 -8.00
N THR A 180 -16.32 -20.73 -7.90
CA THR A 180 -15.66 -22.05 -7.99
C THR A 180 -16.12 -22.97 -6.86
N LEU A 181 -16.18 -22.46 -5.62
CA LEU A 181 -16.68 -23.24 -4.47
C LEU A 181 -18.14 -23.68 -4.64
N VAL A 182 -19.01 -22.77 -5.11
CA VAL A 182 -20.43 -23.05 -5.32
C VAL A 182 -20.61 -24.09 -6.42
N ILE A 183 -19.93 -23.90 -7.56
CA ILE A 183 -20.01 -24.85 -8.68
C ILE A 183 -19.46 -26.21 -8.26
N LYS A 184 -18.33 -26.27 -7.54
CA LYS A 184 -17.73 -27.50 -7.05
C LYS A 184 -18.68 -28.24 -6.08
N SER A 185 -19.40 -27.50 -5.24
CA SER A 185 -20.43 -28.05 -4.35
C SER A 185 -21.59 -28.67 -5.12
N TYR A 186 -22.13 -27.98 -6.14
CA TYR A 186 -23.21 -28.52 -6.98
C TYR A 186 -22.77 -29.73 -7.76
N ILE A 187 -21.58 -29.72 -8.35
CA ILE A 187 -21.02 -30.87 -9.07
C ILE A 187 -20.89 -32.09 -8.15
N LYS A 188 -20.39 -31.88 -6.92
CA LYS A 188 -20.28 -32.94 -5.92
C LYS A 188 -21.66 -33.51 -5.52
N HIS A 189 -22.67 -32.64 -5.43
CA HIS A 189 -24.03 -33.06 -5.15
C HIS A 189 -24.65 -33.89 -6.29
N ILE A 190 -24.50 -33.43 -7.53
CA ILE A 190 -24.93 -34.15 -8.72
C ILE A 190 -24.26 -35.53 -8.80
N ARG A 191 -22.93 -35.56 -8.55
CA ARG A 191 -22.18 -36.83 -8.52
C ARG A 191 -22.74 -37.80 -7.46
N SER A 192 -23.00 -37.30 -6.25
CA SER A 192 -23.61 -38.12 -5.19
C SER A 192 -24.99 -38.67 -5.55
N LEU A 193 -25.79 -37.89 -6.25
CA LEU A 193 -27.09 -38.33 -6.74
C LEU A 193 -26.97 -39.39 -7.85
N THR A 194 -25.99 -39.22 -8.77
CA THR A 194 -25.78 -40.16 -9.89
C THR A 194 -25.09 -41.46 -9.45
N ASP A 195 -24.28 -41.45 -8.41
CA ASP A 195 -23.61 -42.65 -7.90
C ASP A 195 -24.61 -43.62 -7.21
N ASN A 196 -25.76 -43.13 -6.76
CA ASN A 196 -26.81 -43.95 -6.13
C ASN A 196 -27.79 -44.57 -7.14
N PHE A 197 -27.71 -44.23 -8.43
CA PHE A 197 -28.56 -44.82 -9.46
C PHE A 197 -27.80 -45.88 -10.25
N LEU A 198 -28.26 -47.12 -10.18
CA LEU A 198 -27.72 -48.26 -10.88
C LEU A 198 -28.55 -48.52 -12.17
N GLY A 199 -27.98 -48.25 -13.34
CA GLY A 199 -28.44 -48.98 -14.51
C GLY A 199 -28.80 -48.24 -15.80
N ASP A 200 -28.86 -46.91 -15.84
CA ASP A 200 -29.25 -46.17 -17.05
C ASP A 200 -28.06 -45.58 -17.84
N HIS A 201 -28.13 -45.71 -19.21
CA HIS A 201 -27.10 -45.22 -20.12
C HIS A 201 -26.92 -43.68 -20.00
N GLU A 202 -28.01 -42.94 -19.81
CA GLU A 202 -28.04 -41.49 -19.63
C GLU A 202 -27.30 -41.04 -18.35
N LEU A 203 -27.43 -41.83 -17.27
CA LEU A 203 -26.70 -41.59 -16.04
C LEU A 203 -25.18 -41.73 -16.18
N LYS A 204 -24.72 -42.65 -17.06
CA LYS A 204 -23.29 -42.78 -17.35
C LYS A 204 -22.75 -41.55 -18.09
N GLU A 205 -23.55 -40.94 -18.98
CA GLU A 205 -23.16 -39.70 -19.68
C GLU A 205 -23.13 -38.48 -18.71
N ILE A 206 -24.11 -38.39 -17.82
CA ILE A 206 -24.12 -37.36 -16.77
C ILE A 206 -22.88 -37.50 -15.91
N LYS A 207 -22.55 -38.69 -15.44
CA LYS A 207 -21.37 -38.97 -14.62
C LYS A 207 -20.07 -38.56 -15.34
N LYS A 208 -19.95 -38.87 -16.64
CA LYS A 208 -18.82 -38.50 -17.47
C LYS A 208 -18.71 -36.98 -17.67
N THR A 209 -19.85 -36.29 -17.79
CA THR A 209 -19.91 -34.83 -17.91
C THR A 209 -19.50 -34.15 -16.61
N VAL A 210 -19.98 -34.63 -15.47
CA VAL A 210 -19.60 -34.15 -14.14
C VAL A 210 -18.10 -34.30 -13.89
N GLN A 211 -17.49 -35.43 -14.27
CA GLN A 211 -16.05 -35.64 -14.15
C GLN A 211 -15.24 -34.66 -15.04
N LYS A 212 -15.75 -34.34 -16.25
CA LYS A 212 -15.12 -33.34 -17.10
C LYS A 212 -15.19 -31.94 -16.48
N MET A 213 -16.33 -31.59 -15.87
CA MET A 213 -16.52 -30.31 -15.20
C MET A 213 -15.58 -30.17 -13.97
N GLU A 214 -15.49 -31.24 -13.15
CA GLU A 214 -14.55 -31.27 -12.00
C GLU A 214 -13.10 -31.01 -12.50
N LYS A 215 -12.67 -31.72 -13.54
CA LYS A 215 -11.33 -31.53 -14.09
C LYS A 215 -11.10 -30.13 -14.62
N SER A 216 -12.07 -29.52 -15.32
CA SER A 216 -11.95 -28.16 -15.84
C SER A 216 -11.85 -27.12 -14.71
N ILE A 217 -12.52 -27.33 -13.57
CA ILE A 217 -12.45 -26.45 -12.40
C ILE A 217 -11.09 -26.60 -11.72
N ASP A 218 -10.60 -27.82 -11.53
CA ASP A 218 -9.28 -28.08 -10.94
C ASP A 218 -8.15 -27.48 -11.81
N ASP A 219 -8.28 -27.54 -13.15
CA ASP A 219 -7.33 -26.91 -14.08
C ASP A 219 -7.40 -25.39 -14.00
N TYR A 220 -8.60 -24.82 -13.81
CA TYR A 220 -8.78 -23.37 -13.61
C TYR A 220 -8.21 -22.89 -12.26
N GLU A 221 -8.44 -23.63 -11.17
CA GLU A 221 -7.87 -23.32 -9.85
C GLU A 221 -6.33 -23.29 -9.84
N LYS A 222 -5.70 -24.16 -10.66
CA LYS A 222 -4.23 -24.23 -10.79
C LYS A 222 -3.65 -23.11 -11.65
N SER A 223 -4.47 -22.49 -12.50
CA SER A 223 -4.04 -21.43 -13.41
C SER A 223 -4.31 -20.02 -12.88
N ALA A 224 -5.10 -19.86 -11.80
CA ALA A 224 -5.45 -18.59 -11.14
C ALA A 224 -4.52 -18.28 -9.98
#